data_40c97fb71e4ec6e91f209ec6e74e87e4
#
_entry.id   40c97fb71e4ec6e91f209ec6e74e87e4
#
_cell.length_a   1.000
_cell.length_b   1.000
_cell.length_c   1.000
_cell.angle_alpha   90.00
_cell.angle_beta   90.00
_cell.angle_gamma   90.00
#
_symmetry.space_group_name_H-M   'P 1'
#
loop_
_entity.id
_entity.type
_entity.pdbx_description
1 polymer ?
#
loop_
_entity_poly.entity_id
_entity_poly.type
_entity_poly.pdbx_seq_one_letter_code
_entity_poly.pdbx_strand_id
1 'polypeptide(L)'
;MLFAKPKTARVLFVVLSIGAGVGLLTLSAIGKHSDAQTQKEKKPKESTDDQAKKELEKLQGTWLGVHLEADGQAAPEAEAKKFKVLIEKDKITFNPETEKRTSTIQLDLSKQPKMMLTTPSDGPEKGKTLTAIYSLDQDTLKICMNNIPGGPPPAKFETKSDKGLRLLILKRAKS
;
A
#
# COMPACT_ATOMS: atom_id res chain seq x y z
N MET A 1 20.85 -8.95 -40.37
CA MET A 1 19.75 -8.90 -41.36
C MET A 1 18.40 -9.10 -40.64
N LEU A 2 17.49 -8.27 -40.98
CA LEU A 2 16.06 -8.13 -40.71
C LEU A 2 15.64 -7.64 -39.30
N PHE A 3 15.35 -6.34 -39.30
CA PHE A 3 14.53 -5.62 -38.33
C PHE A 3 13.05 -5.95 -38.50
N ALA A 4 12.34 -6.25 -37.42
CA ALA A 4 10.88 -6.28 -37.39
C ALA A 4 10.39 -5.17 -36.48
N LYS A 5 9.66 -4.19 -37.05
CA LYS A 5 8.99 -3.07 -36.35
C LYS A 5 7.68 -3.55 -35.69
N PRO A 6 7.31 -3.10 -34.48
CA PRO A 6 5.97 -3.31 -33.95
C PRO A 6 4.97 -2.32 -34.55
N LYS A 7 3.81 -2.84 -34.93
CA LYS A 7 2.67 -2.11 -35.44
C LYS A 7 1.93 -1.38 -34.32
N THR A 8 1.85 -0.06 -34.43
CA THR A 8 0.99 0.80 -33.58
C THR A 8 -0.46 0.61 -33.96
N ALA A 9 -1.29 0.12 -33.04
CA ALA A 9 -2.75 0.12 -33.16
C ALA A 9 -3.30 1.45 -32.64
N ARG A 10 -3.81 2.29 -33.54
CA ARG A 10 -4.60 3.49 -33.22
C ARG A 10 -6.02 3.06 -32.89
N VAL A 11 -6.46 3.31 -31.68
CA VAL A 11 -7.87 3.20 -31.30
C VAL A 11 -8.54 4.53 -31.57
N LEU A 12 -9.51 4.52 -32.49
CA LEU A 12 -10.31 5.65 -32.91
C LEU A 12 -11.50 5.78 -31.95
N PHE A 13 -11.56 6.89 -31.20
CA PHE A 13 -12.75 7.25 -30.43
C PHE A 13 -13.76 7.93 -31.37
N VAL A 14 -14.90 7.28 -31.61
CA VAL A 14 -16.06 7.89 -32.24
C VAL A 14 -16.93 8.52 -31.16
N VAL A 15 -16.99 9.85 -31.18
CA VAL A 15 -17.95 10.63 -30.40
C VAL A 15 -19.24 10.80 -31.27
N LEU A 16 -20.33 10.19 -30.83
CA LEU A 16 -21.64 10.43 -31.41
C LEU A 16 -22.42 11.41 -30.50
N SER A 17 -22.54 12.62 -30.93
CA SER A 17 -23.49 13.63 -30.43
C SER A 17 -24.71 13.66 -31.38
N ILE A 18 -25.93 13.61 -30.87
CA ILE A 18 -27.20 14.04 -31.42
C ILE A 18 -28.27 13.61 -30.37
N GLY A 19 -29.20 14.39 -29.86
CA GLY A 19 -30.02 15.34 -30.46
C GLY A 19 -30.91 16.09 -29.46
N ALA A 20 -31.28 17.26 -29.88
CA ALA A 20 -32.22 18.15 -29.23
C ALA A 20 -33.66 17.60 -29.29
N GLY A 21 -34.37 17.68 -28.16
CA GLY A 21 -35.82 17.45 -28.09
C GLY A 21 -36.47 18.57 -27.30
N VAL A 22 -37.12 19.48 -28.04
CA VAL A 22 -38.02 20.52 -27.52
C VAL A 22 -39.39 19.90 -27.30
N GLY A 23 -39.98 20.08 -26.11
CA GLY A 23 -41.31 19.55 -25.79
C GLY A 23 -41.90 20.13 -24.51
N LEU A 24 -42.56 21.23 -24.67
CA LEU A 24 -43.88 21.66 -24.23
C LEU A 24 -44.21 21.72 -22.73
N LEU A 25 -44.48 22.97 -22.32
CA LEU A 25 -45.13 23.40 -21.08
C LEU A 25 -46.48 22.73 -20.84
N THR A 26 -46.71 22.17 -19.67
CA THR A 26 -48.04 22.12 -19.05
C THR A 26 -47.95 22.59 -17.59
N LEU A 27 -48.59 23.73 -17.37
CA LEU A 27 -48.91 24.25 -16.06
C LEU A 27 -50.03 23.39 -15.45
N SER A 28 -49.86 22.84 -14.26
CA SER A 28 -50.98 22.45 -13.41
C SER A 28 -50.60 22.51 -11.93
N ALA A 29 -51.50 23.10 -11.22
CA ALA A 29 -51.50 23.71 -9.91
C ALA A 29 -51.32 22.76 -8.69
N ILE A 30 -50.74 23.36 -7.64
CA ILE A 30 -51.13 23.31 -6.22
C ILE A 30 -51.19 21.91 -5.56
N GLY A 31 -50.22 21.63 -4.72
CA GLY A 31 -50.28 20.66 -3.64
C GLY A 31 -49.16 20.91 -2.66
N LYS A 32 -49.47 21.69 -1.57
CA LYS A 32 -48.61 21.79 -0.39
C LYS A 32 -48.53 20.44 0.28
N HIS A 33 -47.35 19.81 0.24
CA HIS A 33 -46.95 18.86 1.27
C HIS A 33 -45.49 19.18 1.63
N SER A 34 -45.38 19.70 2.85
CA SER A 34 -44.12 19.83 3.58
C SER A 34 -43.64 18.44 4.00
N ASP A 35 -42.88 17.77 3.20
CA ASP A 35 -42.06 16.67 3.66
C ASP A 35 -40.66 17.22 3.93
N ALA A 36 -40.37 17.41 5.20
CA ALA A 36 -39.05 17.67 5.71
C ALA A 36 -38.21 16.42 5.42
N GLN A 37 -37.60 16.35 4.23
CA GLN A 37 -36.54 15.42 3.95
C GLN A 37 -35.34 15.85 4.78
N THR A 38 -35.17 15.17 5.91
CA THR A 38 -33.91 15.14 6.66
C THR A 38 -32.82 14.71 5.67
N GLN A 39 -32.10 15.68 5.11
CA GLN A 39 -30.86 15.42 4.38
C GLN A 39 -29.90 14.81 5.39
N LYS A 40 -29.79 13.49 5.36
CA LYS A 40 -28.71 12.76 6.01
C LYS A 40 -27.43 13.25 5.37
N GLU A 41 -26.75 14.14 6.07
CA GLU A 41 -25.46 14.71 5.69
C GLU A 41 -24.50 13.55 5.42
N LYS A 42 -24.24 13.30 4.16
CA LYS A 42 -23.34 12.23 3.72
C LYS A 42 -21.94 12.70 4.06
N LYS A 43 -21.42 12.24 5.22
CA LYS A 43 -20.04 12.49 5.65
C LYS A 43 -19.11 12.36 4.43
N PRO A 44 -18.26 13.36 4.14
CA PRO A 44 -17.35 13.31 2.98
C PRO A 44 -16.60 11.99 3.01
N LYS A 45 -16.62 11.26 1.90
CA LYS A 45 -15.85 10.01 1.76
C LYS A 45 -14.39 10.41 1.77
N GLU A 46 -13.68 10.07 2.83
CA GLU A 46 -12.25 10.32 3.00
C GLU A 46 -11.48 9.80 1.78
N SER A 47 -10.55 10.61 1.26
CA SER A 47 -9.77 10.19 0.10
C SER A 47 -8.88 9.01 0.44
N THR A 48 -8.54 8.19 -0.54
CA THR A 48 -7.62 7.06 -0.36
C THR A 48 -6.26 7.53 0.16
N ASP A 49 -5.82 8.72 -0.24
CA ASP A 49 -4.55 9.31 0.19
C ASP A 49 -4.59 9.72 1.67
N ASP A 50 -5.71 10.27 2.16
CA ASP A 50 -5.87 10.63 3.58
C ASP A 50 -5.89 9.38 4.46
N GLN A 51 -6.53 8.30 3.99
CA GLN A 51 -6.53 7.02 4.68
C GLN A 51 -5.12 6.42 4.75
N ALA A 52 -4.35 6.46 3.64
CA ALA A 52 -2.98 5.98 3.61
C ALA A 52 -2.06 6.78 4.55
N LYS A 53 -2.22 8.11 4.64
CA LYS A 53 -1.49 8.95 5.61
C LYS A 53 -1.81 8.57 7.04
N LYS A 54 -3.07 8.45 7.40
CA LYS A 54 -3.48 8.02 8.76
C LYS A 54 -2.97 6.63 9.12
N GLU A 55 -2.96 5.72 8.16
CA GLU A 55 -2.42 4.39 8.38
C GLU A 55 -0.90 4.43 8.57
N LEU A 56 -0.20 5.26 7.79
CA LEU A 56 1.24 5.46 7.93
C LEU A 56 1.62 6.11 9.27
N GLU A 57 0.79 7.01 9.80
CA GLU A 57 0.95 7.58 11.15
C GLU A 57 0.94 6.50 12.24
N LYS A 58 0.10 5.47 12.10
CA LYS A 58 0.06 4.34 13.04
C LYS A 58 1.33 3.49 13.00
N LEU A 59 2.03 3.46 11.88
CA LEU A 59 3.27 2.71 11.70
C LEU A 59 4.50 3.45 12.22
N GLN A 60 4.40 4.76 12.53
CA GLN A 60 5.54 5.56 12.99
C GLN A 60 6.18 5.01 14.26
N GLY A 61 7.49 5.24 14.39
CA GLY A 61 8.28 4.93 15.58
C GLY A 61 9.28 3.81 15.39
N THR A 62 9.87 3.39 16.49
CA THR A 62 10.90 2.33 16.53
C THR A 62 10.25 0.99 16.81
N TRP A 63 10.69 -0.01 16.06
CA TRP A 63 10.22 -1.38 16.15
C TRP A 63 11.40 -2.33 16.39
N LEU A 64 11.24 -3.24 17.34
CA LEU A 64 12.25 -4.23 17.73
C LEU A 64 11.89 -5.59 17.19
N GLY A 65 12.84 -6.32 16.66
CA GLY A 65 12.66 -7.65 16.12
C GLY A 65 12.28 -8.67 17.21
N VAL A 66 11.25 -9.46 16.91
CA VAL A 66 10.81 -10.59 17.73
C VAL A 66 11.06 -11.89 16.98
N HIS A 67 10.78 -11.91 15.70
CA HIS A 67 11.00 -13.05 14.83
C HIS A 67 11.39 -12.57 13.43
N LEU A 68 12.44 -13.18 12.89
CA LEU A 68 12.90 -12.97 11.51
C LEU A 68 12.97 -14.31 10.82
N GLU A 69 12.46 -14.38 9.60
CA GLU A 69 12.50 -15.58 8.79
C GLU A 69 12.84 -15.21 7.34
N ALA A 70 13.68 -15.98 6.69
CA ALA A 70 14.01 -15.84 5.28
C ALA A 70 14.02 -17.22 4.63
N ASP A 71 13.36 -17.35 3.48
CA ASP A 71 13.34 -18.59 2.69
C ASP A 71 12.96 -19.84 3.51
N GLY A 72 12.04 -19.70 4.47
CA GLY A 72 11.59 -20.76 5.35
C GLY A 72 12.51 -21.06 6.54
N GLN A 73 13.57 -20.29 6.74
CA GLN A 73 14.52 -20.45 7.85
C GLN A 73 14.41 -19.30 8.84
N ALA A 74 14.08 -19.62 10.09
CA ALA A 74 14.05 -18.65 11.16
C ALA A 74 15.45 -18.29 11.64
N ALA A 75 15.71 -17.00 11.83
CA ALA A 75 16.93 -16.56 12.49
C ALA A 75 16.91 -16.91 13.99
N PRO A 76 18.08 -17.13 14.63
CA PRO A 76 18.18 -17.28 16.08
C PRO A 76 17.53 -16.08 16.79
N GLU A 77 16.85 -16.34 17.91
CA GLU A 77 16.16 -15.30 18.68
C GLU A 77 17.10 -14.15 19.10
N ALA A 78 18.35 -14.47 19.44
CA ALA A 78 19.36 -13.46 19.77
C ALA A 78 19.67 -12.51 18.61
N GLU A 79 19.64 -12.97 17.37
CA GLU A 79 19.83 -12.15 16.18
C GLU A 79 18.55 -11.36 15.86
N ALA A 80 17.38 -11.97 16.01
CA ALA A 80 16.11 -11.27 15.83
C ALA A 80 16.00 -10.07 16.78
N LYS A 81 16.41 -10.21 18.04
CA LYS A 81 16.37 -9.12 19.03
C LYS A 81 17.33 -7.96 18.76
N LYS A 82 18.36 -8.16 17.97
CA LYS A 82 19.27 -7.08 17.51
C LYS A 82 18.69 -6.26 16.38
N PHE A 83 17.69 -6.80 15.68
CA PHE A 83 17.12 -6.16 14.50
C PHE A 83 16.18 -5.01 14.91
N LYS A 84 16.40 -3.86 14.33
CA LYS A 84 15.59 -2.67 14.57
C LYS A 84 15.05 -2.11 13.26
N VAL A 85 13.86 -1.57 13.33
CA VAL A 85 13.23 -0.84 12.23
C VAL A 85 12.75 0.49 12.77
N LEU A 86 13.09 1.57 12.06
CA LEU A 86 12.60 2.92 12.33
C LEU A 86 11.70 3.34 11.17
N ILE A 87 10.47 3.76 11.48
CA ILE A 87 9.55 4.33 10.50
C ILE A 87 9.30 5.77 10.86
N GLU A 88 9.69 6.69 9.96
CA GLU A 88 9.53 8.12 10.11
C GLU A 88 8.97 8.73 8.82
N LYS A 89 7.81 9.38 8.91
CA LYS A 89 7.09 9.91 7.76
C LYS A 89 6.84 8.80 6.73
N ASP A 90 7.35 8.95 5.54
CA ASP A 90 7.27 8.01 4.42
C ASP A 90 8.52 7.12 4.27
N LYS A 91 9.36 7.03 5.31
CA LYS A 91 10.62 6.27 5.27
C LYS A 91 10.62 5.13 6.26
N ILE A 92 11.15 4.00 5.83
CA ILE A 92 11.51 2.86 6.67
C ILE A 92 13.03 2.68 6.63
N THR A 93 13.64 2.59 7.81
CA THR A 93 15.08 2.36 7.97
C THR A 93 15.30 1.08 8.74
N PHE A 94 15.99 0.15 8.14
CA PHE A 94 16.39 -1.12 8.77
C PHE A 94 17.76 -0.93 9.42
N ASN A 95 17.93 -1.45 10.63
CA ASN A 95 19.14 -1.40 11.43
C ASN A 95 19.81 0.00 11.45
N PRO A 96 19.11 1.05 11.93
CA PRO A 96 19.57 2.43 11.80
C PRO A 96 20.91 2.71 12.48
N GLU A 97 21.34 1.88 13.42
CA GLU A 97 22.57 2.05 14.21
C GLU A 97 23.77 1.32 13.62
N THR A 98 23.55 0.35 12.72
CA THR A 98 24.61 -0.49 12.16
C THR A 98 24.65 -0.45 10.64
N GLU A 99 23.94 -1.33 9.99
CA GLU A 99 23.81 -1.38 8.52
C GLU A 99 22.59 -0.61 8.06
N LYS A 100 22.63 0.71 8.19
CA LYS A 100 21.52 1.59 7.82
C LYS A 100 21.11 1.39 6.37
N ARG A 101 19.90 0.87 6.16
CA ARG A 101 19.24 0.76 4.85
C ARG A 101 17.91 1.48 4.89
N THR A 102 17.76 2.49 4.09
CA THR A 102 16.56 3.33 4.06
C THR A 102 15.80 3.13 2.75
N SER A 103 14.47 3.03 2.85
CA SER A 103 13.55 2.98 1.71
C SER A 103 12.41 3.96 1.93
N THR A 104 11.84 4.49 0.85
CA THR A 104 10.55 5.17 0.90
C THR A 104 9.42 4.15 0.95
N ILE A 105 8.29 4.52 1.57
CA ILE A 105 7.11 3.66 1.74
C ILE A 105 5.93 4.28 0.98
N GLN A 106 5.17 3.44 0.31
CA GLN A 106 3.82 3.74 -0.16
C GLN A 106 2.88 2.63 0.29
N LEU A 107 1.69 2.96 0.79
CA LEU A 107 0.71 2.00 1.26
C LEU A 107 -0.44 1.86 0.27
N ASP A 108 -0.81 0.62 -0.05
CA ASP A 108 -2.03 0.30 -0.79
C ASP A 108 -3.00 -0.42 0.17
N LEU A 109 -4.00 0.33 0.64
CA LEU A 109 -5.02 -0.16 1.57
C LEU A 109 -6.18 -0.85 0.88
N SER A 110 -6.24 -0.85 -0.46
CA SER A 110 -7.28 -1.51 -1.23
C SER A 110 -7.13 -3.03 -1.29
N LYS A 111 -5.95 -3.54 -0.90
CA LYS A 111 -5.61 -4.97 -0.93
C LYS A 111 -5.86 -5.64 0.41
N GLN A 112 -6.05 -6.97 0.37
CA GLN A 112 -6.13 -7.83 1.54
C GLN A 112 -5.23 -9.05 1.33
N PRO A 113 -4.16 -9.21 2.10
CA PRO A 113 -3.63 -8.29 3.13
C PRO A 113 -3.24 -6.90 2.58
N LYS A 114 -3.17 -5.87 3.46
CA LYS A 114 -2.69 -4.53 3.07
C LYS A 114 -1.29 -4.63 2.49
N MET A 115 -1.01 -3.84 1.45
CA MET A 115 0.30 -3.84 0.79
C MET A 115 1.13 -2.62 1.18
N MET A 116 2.43 -2.84 1.21
CA MET A 116 3.46 -1.82 1.36
C MET A 116 4.43 -1.96 0.18
N LEU A 117 4.59 -0.89 -0.58
CA LEU A 117 5.61 -0.76 -1.60
C LEU A 117 6.80 -0.04 -0.99
N THR A 118 8.00 -0.58 -1.15
CA THR A 118 9.22 0.06 -0.66
C THR A 118 10.19 0.30 -1.80
N THR A 119 10.83 1.47 -1.80
CA THR A 119 11.85 1.82 -2.79
C THR A 119 13.13 2.16 -2.08
N PRO A 120 14.15 1.27 -2.11
CA PRO A 120 15.44 1.52 -1.47
C PRO A 120 16.12 2.78 -2.01
N SER A 121 16.67 3.57 -1.10
CA SER A 121 17.43 4.80 -1.41
C SER A 121 18.90 4.52 -1.67
N ASP A 122 19.38 3.32 -1.32
CA ASP A 122 20.77 2.89 -1.40
C ASP A 122 20.86 1.38 -1.73
N GLY A 123 22.10 0.90 -1.91
CA GLY A 123 22.39 -0.49 -2.20
C GLY A 123 22.06 -0.95 -3.62
N PRO A 124 22.17 -2.28 -3.88
CA PRO A 124 22.02 -2.86 -5.24
C PRO A 124 20.60 -2.69 -5.81
N GLU A 125 19.60 -2.55 -4.96
CA GLU A 125 18.19 -2.42 -5.34
C GLU A 125 17.71 -0.97 -5.34
N LYS A 126 18.62 0.01 -5.26
CA LYS A 126 18.30 1.44 -5.26
C LYS A 126 17.36 1.81 -6.40
N GLY A 127 16.28 2.49 -6.06
CA GLY A 127 15.28 2.99 -7.00
C GLY A 127 14.33 1.92 -7.57
N LYS A 128 14.51 0.64 -7.21
CA LYS A 128 13.63 -0.44 -7.64
C LYS A 128 12.52 -0.67 -6.61
N THR A 129 11.31 -0.88 -7.07
CA THR A 129 10.18 -1.15 -6.17
C THR A 129 10.19 -2.60 -5.71
N LEU A 130 10.14 -2.78 -4.40
CA LEU A 130 9.93 -4.06 -3.72
C LEU A 130 8.52 -4.09 -3.15
N THR A 131 7.91 -5.27 -3.12
CA THR A 131 6.54 -5.48 -2.65
C THR A 131 6.54 -6.18 -1.30
N ALA A 132 5.65 -5.74 -0.41
CA ALA A 132 5.41 -6.37 0.87
C ALA A 132 3.92 -6.38 1.19
N ILE A 133 3.51 -7.31 2.04
CA ILE A 133 2.25 -7.23 2.79
C ILE A 133 2.56 -6.93 4.25
N TYR A 134 1.64 -6.24 4.93
CA TYR A 134 1.81 -5.95 6.34
C TYR A 134 0.49 -6.05 7.12
N SER A 135 0.62 -6.25 8.40
CA SER A 135 -0.47 -6.11 9.37
C SER A 135 0.05 -5.46 10.64
N LEU A 136 -0.75 -4.57 11.18
CA LEU A 136 -0.53 -3.94 12.47
C LEU A 136 -1.65 -4.37 13.42
N ASP A 137 -1.28 -4.99 14.54
CA ASP A 137 -2.16 -5.36 15.62
C ASP A 137 -1.58 -4.81 16.92
N GLN A 138 -2.22 -3.75 17.45
CA GLN A 138 -1.72 -2.98 18.59
C GLN A 138 -0.24 -2.59 18.44
N ASP A 139 0.63 -3.22 19.21
CA ASP A 139 2.07 -2.99 19.23
C ASP A 139 2.87 -4.06 18.46
N THR A 140 2.21 -4.87 17.65
CA THR A 140 2.86 -5.90 16.82
C THR A 140 2.70 -5.56 15.34
N LEU A 141 3.83 -5.34 14.67
CA LEU A 141 3.89 -5.11 13.23
C LEU A 141 4.47 -6.37 12.55
N LYS A 142 3.71 -6.95 11.63
CA LYS A 142 4.17 -8.03 10.76
C LYS A 142 4.40 -7.47 9.37
N ILE A 143 5.53 -7.77 8.77
CA ILE A 143 5.86 -7.42 7.39
C ILE A 143 6.39 -8.69 6.71
N CYS A 144 5.76 -9.10 5.62
CA CYS A 144 6.31 -10.11 4.73
C CYS A 144 6.66 -9.43 3.41
N MET A 145 7.94 -9.44 3.02
CA MET A 145 8.45 -8.71 1.87
C MET A 145 9.09 -9.64 0.85
N ASN A 146 8.92 -9.29 -0.42
CA ASN A 146 9.65 -9.90 -1.53
C ASN A 146 10.84 -9.00 -1.87
N ASN A 147 12.05 -9.51 -1.68
CA ASN A 147 13.29 -8.79 -1.97
C ASN A 147 13.71 -8.86 -3.45
N ILE A 148 12.91 -9.50 -4.30
CA ILE A 148 13.14 -9.54 -5.74
C ILE A 148 12.41 -8.36 -6.37
N PRO A 149 13.13 -7.39 -6.98
CA PRO A 149 12.50 -6.26 -7.65
C PRO A 149 11.53 -6.69 -8.75
N GLY A 150 10.33 -6.13 -8.73
CA GLY A 150 9.28 -6.52 -9.67
C GLY A 150 8.64 -7.88 -9.39
N GLY A 151 9.07 -8.56 -8.33
CA GLY A 151 8.45 -9.80 -7.89
C GLY A 151 7.00 -9.60 -7.40
N PRO A 152 6.16 -10.65 -7.44
CA PRO A 152 4.79 -10.54 -6.96
C PRO A 152 4.75 -10.26 -5.46
N PRO A 153 3.70 -9.58 -4.97
CA PRO A 153 3.51 -9.42 -3.53
C PRO A 153 3.31 -10.79 -2.87
N PRO A 154 3.84 -10.99 -1.64
CA PRO A 154 3.56 -12.20 -0.89
C PRO A 154 2.06 -12.39 -0.68
N ALA A 155 1.56 -13.62 -0.82
CA ALA A 155 0.14 -13.92 -0.61
C ALA A 155 -0.22 -14.11 0.87
N LYS A 156 0.78 -14.50 1.70
CA LYS A 156 0.63 -14.82 3.13
C LYS A 156 1.85 -14.37 3.92
N PHE A 157 1.71 -14.35 5.25
CA PHE A 157 2.82 -14.07 6.17
C PHE A 157 3.65 -15.33 6.44
N GLU A 158 4.23 -15.89 5.40
CA GLU A 158 5.10 -17.08 5.45
C GLU A 158 6.14 -17.03 4.33
N THR A 159 7.28 -17.70 4.51
CA THR A 159 8.41 -17.65 3.57
C THR A 159 8.77 -19.02 2.97
N LYS A 160 8.04 -20.07 3.30
CA LYS A 160 8.41 -21.46 3.00
C LYS A 160 8.45 -21.85 1.53
N SER A 161 7.66 -21.20 0.69
CA SER A 161 7.42 -21.64 -0.69
C SER A 161 8.23 -20.88 -1.74
N ASP A 162 8.62 -19.62 -1.44
CA ASP A 162 9.19 -18.75 -2.45
C ASP A 162 10.53 -18.18 -2.01
N LYS A 163 11.54 -18.31 -2.86
CA LYS A 163 12.86 -17.70 -2.63
C LYS A 163 12.76 -16.17 -2.66
N GLY A 164 13.54 -15.53 -1.80
CA GLY A 164 13.58 -14.07 -1.69
C GLY A 164 12.52 -13.46 -0.78
N LEU A 165 11.66 -14.28 -0.16
CA LEU A 165 10.72 -13.80 0.84
C LEU A 165 11.39 -13.64 2.22
N ARG A 166 11.02 -12.58 2.93
CA ARG A 166 11.40 -12.33 4.32
C ARG A 166 10.19 -11.96 5.14
N LEU A 167 10.06 -12.61 6.29
CA LEU A 167 9.05 -12.31 7.30
C LEU A 167 9.71 -11.64 8.51
N LEU A 168 9.18 -10.49 8.89
CA LEU A 168 9.57 -9.73 10.06
C LEU A 168 8.37 -9.66 11.00
N ILE A 169 8.52 -10.10 12.24
CA ILE A 169 7.57 -9.84 13.32
C ILE A 169 8.26 -8.93 14.31
N LEU A 170 7.68 -7.76 14.51
CA LEU A 170 8.30 -6.67 15.25
C LEU A 170 7.36 -6.22 16.36
N LYS A 171 7.92 -5.78 17.49
CA LYS A 171 7.19 -5.10 18.55
C LYS A 171 7.61 -3.64 18.67
N ARG A 172 6.64 -2.79 18.95
CA ARG A 172 6.89 -1.37 19.19
C ARG A 172 7.82 -1.20 20.38
N ALA A 173 8.87 -0.41 20.22
CA ALA A 173 9.71 -0.02 21.34
C ALA A 173 8.90 0.82 22.33
N LYS A 174 9.01 0.49 23.62
CA LYS A 174 8.43 1.35 24.66
C LYS A 174 9.32 2.60 24.81
N SER A 175 8.70 3.74 24.80
CA SER A 175 9.32 5.03 25.16
C SER A 175 9.70 5.03 26.60
#